data_bfaeb79be8dd85cb7ffcd5203e61f244
#
_entry.id   bfaeb79be8dd85cb7ffcd5203e61f244
#
_cell.length_a   1.000
_cell.length_b   1.000
_cell.length_c   1.000
_cell.angle_alpha   90.00
_cell.angle_beta   90.00
_cell.angle_gamma   90.00
#
_symmetry.space_group_name_H-M   'P 1'
#
loop_
_entity.id
_entity.type
_entity.pdbx_description
1 polymer ?
#
loop_
_entity_poly.entity_id
_entity_poly.type
_entity_poly.pdbx_seq_one_letter_code
_entity_poly.pdbx_strand_id
1 'polypeptide(L)'
;MKKILITGGAGFIGSHVVRRFVNNYPGYEIVNLDKLTYAGNLANLTDIENKPNYRFVKDDITDANAMFDLFKTENFDAVIHLAAESHVDRSISDPTAFVITNVIGTVNLLNAAREYWKGDYDKKRFYHVSTDEVYGALGEEGMFTETTAYDPHSPYSASKASSDHFVRAYHDTYGMDCVISNCSNNYGSHHFPEKLIPLAINNIKNNKPVPVYGKGENVRDWLWVEDHARAIDVIFHNSKTGDTYNIGGHNEWKNIDLINLLCSIMDQKLGREEGESAKLITYVTDRAGHDLRYAIDSSKLQNQLDWVPSLQFEEGLVKTVDWYLQNEDWLNNVTSGNYQSYYEQQYNNK
;
A
#
# COMPACT_ATOMS: atom_id res chain seq x y z
N MET A 1 -14.16 19.85 15.01
CA MET A 1 -12.82 19.33 14.69
C MET A 1 -12.98 17.84 14.44
N LYS A 2 -12.55 17.30 13.30
CA LYS A 2 -12.64 15.85 13.07
C LYS A 2 -11.45 15.15 13.72
N LYS A 3 -11.72 14.03 14.40
CA LYS A 3 -10.67 13.13 14.90
C LYS A 3 -10.65 11.88 14.04
N ILE A 4 -9.54 11.62 13.37
CA ILE A 4 -9.40 10.55 12.39
C ILE A 4 -8.35 9.54 12.85
N LEU A 5 -8.74 8.27 12.91
CA LEU A 5 -7.82 7.15 13.07
C LEU A 5 -7.28 6.74 11.70
N ILE A 6 -5.97 6.77 11.53
CA ILE A 6 -5.29 6.20 10.36
C ILE A 6 -4.48 5.00 10.84
N THR A 7 -4.80 3.80 10.37
CA THR A 7 -4.06 2.59 10.75
C THR A 7 -3.03 2.22 9.68
N GLY A 8 -1.89 1.67 10.10
CA GLY A 8 -0.79 1.36 9.17
C GLY A 8 -0.03 2.59 8.69
N GLY A 9 -0.13 3.70 9.42
CA GLY A 9 0.42 4.98 8.99
C GLY A 9 1.93 5.14 9.14
N ALA A 10 2.64 4.18 9.77
CA ALA A 10 4.10 4.12 9.74
C ALA A 10 4.65 3.31 8.57
N GLY A 11 3.78 2.68 7.76
CA GLY A 11 4.13 1.96 6.53
C GLY A 11 4.33 2.89 5.34
N PHE A 12 4.57 2.30 4.17
CA PHE A 12 4.83 3.02 2.91
C PHE A 12 3.69 3.98 2.54
N ILE A 13 2.55 3.45 2.07
CA ILE A 13 1.40 4.27 1.63
C ILE A 13 0.85 5.09 2.79
N GLY A 14 0.72 4.47 3.97
CA GLY A 14 0.16 5.10 5.16
C GLY A 14 0.91 6.36 5.59
N SER A 15 2.24 6.39 5.50
CA SER A 15 3.04 7.59 5.86
C SER A 15 2.74 8.79 4.95
N HIS A 16 2.51 8.57 3.66
CA HIS A 16 2.11 9.63 2.74
C HIS A 16 0.67 10.12 3.02
N VAL A 17 -0.24 9.21 3.37
CA VAL A 17 -1.61 9.58 3.77
C VAL A 17 -1.60 10.38 5.06
N VAL A 18 -0.92 9.91 6.10
CA VAL A 18 -0.79 10.63 7.39
C VAL A 18 -0.19 12.02 7.16
N ARG A 19 0.93 12.11 6.45
CA ARG A 19 1.59 13.39 6.13
C ARG A 19 0.65 14.34 5.42
N ARG A 20 -0.09 13.86 4.43
CA ARG A 20 -1.05 14.67 3.68
C ARG A 20 -2.16 15.21 4.57
N PHE A 21 -2.77 14.37 5.40
CA PHE A 21 -3.86 14.79 6.29
C PHE A 21 -3.38 15.75 7.38
N VAL A 22 -2.22 15.50 7.98
CA VAL A 22 -1.63 16.39 9.00
C VAL A 22 -1.32 17.78 8.43
N ASN A 23 -0.74 17.85 7.23
CA ASN A 23 -0.33 19.13 6.65
C ASN A 23 -1.49 19.91 6.03
N ASN A 24 -2.44 19.23 5.37
CA ASN A 24 -3.51 19.91 4.63
C ASN A 24 -4.72 20.25 5.52
N TYR A 25 -4.89 19.56 6.65
CA TYR A 25 -6.06 19.72 7.52
C TYR A 25 -5.66 20.03 8.97
N PRO A 26 -5.12 21.22 9.25
CA PRO A 26 -4.69 21.58 10.62
C PRO A 26 -5.84 21.61 11.64
N GLY A 27 -7.09 21.64 11.17
CA GLY A 27 -8.29 21.52 11.99
C GLY A 27 -8.71 20.09 12.30
N TYR A 28 -8.01 19.06 11.79
CA TYR A 28 -8.23 17.66 12.13
C TYR A 28 -7.23 17.20 13.18
N GLU A 29 -7.60 16.27 14.03
CA GLU A 29 -6.70 15.52 14.90
C GLU A 29 -6.45 14.14 14.27
N ILE A 30 -5.20 13.88 13.92
CA ILE A 30 -4.80 12.64 13.27
C ILE A 30 -4.12 11.72 14.28
N VAL A 31 -4.77 10.60 14.56
CA VAL A 31 -4.22 9.53 15.38
C VAL A 31 -3.73 8.42 14.46
N ASN A 32 -2.42 8.23 14.41
CA ASN A 32 -1.77 7.19 13.62
C ASN A 32 -1.53 5.94 14.48
N LEU A 33 -2.19 4.84 14.15
CA LEU A 33 -2.00 3.56 14.83
C LEU A 33 -1.18 2.63 13.94
N ASP A 34 -0.08 2.12 14.49
CA ASP A 34 0.75 1.12 13.82
C ASP A 34 1.39 0.18 14.84
N LYS A 35 1.44 -1.10 14.52
CA LYS A 35 2.08 -2.13 15.35
C LYS A 35 3.61 -2.07 15.29
N LEU A 36 4.16 -1.39 14.26
CA LEU A 36 5.59 -1.35 13.94
C LEU A 36 6.15 -2.77 13.70
N THR A 37 5.55 -3.48 12.76
CA THR A 37 6.12 -4.72 12.22
C THR A 37 7.32 -4.41 11.32
N TYR A 38 7.81 -5.36 10.59
CA TYR A 38 9.01 -5.22 9.75
C TYR A 38 8.96 -4.04 8.73
N ALA A 39 7.78 -3.69 8.24
CA ALA A 39 7.58 -2.62 7.24
C ALA A 39 7.13 -1.28 7.85
N GLY A 40 6.77 -1.25 9.13
CA GLY A 40 6.40 -0.03 9.86
C GLY A 40 7.64 0.66 10.45
N ASN A 41 7.87 1.92 10.06
CA ASN A 41 9.03 2.68 10.52
C ASN A 41 8.66 4.13 10.81
N LEU A 42 8.87 4.59 12.05
CA LEU A 42 8.60 5.97 12.44
C LEU A 42 9.51 6.99 11.75
N ALA A 43 10.69 6.56 11.24
CA ALA A 43 11.52 7.41 10.41
C ALA A 43 10.82 7.91 9.13
N ASN A 44 9.73 7.25 8.73
CA ASN A 44 8.87 7.73 7.62
C ASN A 44 8.11 9.01 7.94
N LEU A 45 8.03 9.43 9.21
CA LEU A 45 7.14 10.48 9.71
C LEU A 45 7.86 11.57 10.51
N THR A 46 9.20 11.61 10.47
CA THR A 46 10.02 12.57 11.25
C THR A 46 9.71 14.03 10.93
N ASP A 47 9.29 14.31 9.70
CA ASP A 47 8.91 15.66 9.24
C ASP A 47 7.60 16.18 9.84
N ILE A 48 6.76 15.29 10.39
CA ILE A 48 5.46 15.63 10.97
C ILE A 48 5.30 15.22 12.44
N GLU A 49 6.26 14.51 13.02
CA GLU A 49 6.14 13.93 14.37
C GLU A 49 5.83 14.95 15.47
N ASN A 50 6.27 16.20 15.30
CA ASN A 50 6.07 17.29 16.24
C ASN A 50 4.89 18.22 15.89
N LYS A 51 4.05 17.87 14.92
CA LYS A 51 2.87 18.67 14.57
C LYS A 51 1.80 18.56 15.65
N PRO A 52 1.16 19.66 16.06
CA PRO A 52 0.21 19.67 17.17
C PRO A 52 -1.07 18.87 16.90
N ASN A 53 -1.36 18.57 15.65
CA ASN A 53 -2.52 17.81 15.20
C ASN A 53 -2.19 16.36 14.83
N TYR A 54 -1.00 15.88 15.21
CA TYR A 54 -0.55 14.50 14.98
C TYR A 54 -0.24 13.79 16.29
N ARG A 55 -0.64 12.53 16.40
CA ARG A 55 -0.28 11.64 17.51
C ARG A 55 -0.10 10.21 17.02
N PHE A 56 0.95 9.57 17.50
CA PHE A 56 1.22 8.16 17.25
C PHE A 56 0.73 7.29 18.41
N VAL A 57 0.14 6.14 18.06
CA VAL A 57 -0.24 5.08 18.98
C VAL A 57 0.36 3.77 18.47
N LYS A 58 1.17 3.12 19.31
CA LYS A 58 1.68 1.78 19.01
C LYS A 58 0.71 0.75 19.54
N ASP A 59 -0.03 0.10 18.65
CA ASP A 59 -1.00 -0.93 19.02
C ASP A 59 -1.26 -1.89 17.87
N ASP A 60 -1.97 -2.98 18.14
CA ASP A 60 -2.28 -4.05 17.20
C ASP A 60 -3.79 -4.13 16.93
N ILE A 61 -4.18 -3.96 15.67
CA ILE A 61 -5.59 -4.09 15.25
C ILE A 61 -6.17 -5.48 15.52
N THR A 62 -5.34 -6.49 15.73
CA THR A 62 -5.78 -7.85 16.07
C THR A 62 -6.21 -7.99 17.53
N ASP A 63 -5.84 -7.06 18.40
CA ASP A 63 -6.32 -6.99 19.78
C ASP A 63 -7.66 -6.25 19.83
N ALA A 64 -8.75 -7.03 19.92
CA ALA A 64 -10.09 -6.48 19.96
C ALA A 64 -10.31 -5.57 21.19
N ASN A 65 -9.77 -5.92 22.35
CA ASN A 65 -9.96 -5.13 23.56
C ASN A 65 -9.25 -3.78 23.45
N ALA A 66 -8.00 -3.78 22.95
CA ALA A 66 -7.26 -2.56 22.70
C ALA A 66 -8.00 -1.64 21.73
N MET A 67 -8.59 -2.19 20.63
CA MET A 67 -9.39 -1.39 19.69
C MET A 67 -10.65 -0.81 20.33
N PHE A 68 -11.37 -1.60 21.13
CA PHE A 68 -12.53 -1.09 21.86
C PHE A 68 -12.15 0.02 22.85
N ASP A 69 -11.09 -0.15 23.63
CA ASP A 69 -10.63 0.85 24.59
C ASP A 69 -10.16 2.13 23.90
N LEU A 70 -9.47 2.01 22.76
CA LEU A 70 -9.02 3.15 21.95
C LEU A 70 -10.22 3.95 21.43
N PHE A 71 -11.22 3.31 20.82
CA PHE A 71 -12.43 4.00 20.33
C PHE A 71 -13.22 4.64 21.46
N LYS A 72 -13.32 3.98 22.61
CA LYS A 72 -13.98 4.51 23.82
C LYS A 72 -13.32 5.80 24.31
N THR A 73 -11.99 5.84 24.28
CA THR A 73 -11.23 6.97 24.81
C THR A 73 -11.21 8.14 23.81
N GLU A 74 -11.05 7.84 22.53
CA GLU A 74 -10.76 8.84 21.51
C GLU A 74 -12.00 9.40 20.80
N ASN A 75 -13.10 8.66 20.76
CA ASN A 75 -14.34 9.06 20.08
C ASN A 75 -14.11 9.51 18.62
N PHE A 76 -13.53 8.65 17.80
CA PHE A 76 -13.20 8.94 16.42
C PHE A 76 -14.41 9.31 15.58
N ASP A 77 -14.23 10.27 14.67
CA ASP A 77 -15.20 10.62 13.63
C ASP A 77 -15.01 9.77 12.37
N ALA A 78 -13.79 9.29 12.12
CA ALA A 78 -13.51 8.48 10.95
C ALA A 78 -12.33 7.54 11.18
N VAL A 79 -12.30 6.50 10.32
CA VAL A 79 -11.18 5.57 10.19
C VAL A 79 -10.73 5.56 8.73
N ILE A 80 -9.41 5.66 8.50
CA ILE A 80 -8.77 5.33 7.22
C ILE A 80 -7.89 4.12 7.50
N HIS A 81 -8.32 2.96 6.99
CA HIS A 81 -7.73 1.68 7.34
C HIS A 81 -6.77 1.20 6.24
N LEU A 82 -5.44 1.30 6.53
CA LEU A 82 -4.37 0.81 5.64
C LEU A 82 -3.53 -0.29 6.29
N ALA A 83 -3.67 -0.55 7.60
CA ALA A 83 -2.90 -1.59 8.28
C ALA A 83 -3.23 -2.97 7.68
N ALA A 84 -2.22 -3.66 7.17
CA ALA A 84 -2.35 -4.98 6.57
C ALA A 84 -0.99 -5.68 6.47
N GLU A 85 -0.99 -7.00 6.51
CA GLU A 85 0.08 -7.80 5.91
C GLU A 85 -0.07 -7.73 4.38
N SER A 86 1.01 -7.44 3.62
CA SER A 86 0.91 -7.07 2.20
C SER A 86 1.92 -7.73 1.26
N HIS A 87 2.76 -8.65 1.76
CA HIS A 87 3.77 -9.29 0.92
C HIS A 87 3.32 -10.67 0.46
N VAL A 88 3.07 -10.85 -0.84
CA VAL A 88 2.54 -12.09 -1.41
C VAL A 88 3.40 -13.31 -1.05
N ASP A 89 4.75 -13.24 -1.16
CA ASP A 89 5.60 -14.38 -0.83
C ASP A 89 5.50 -14.79 0.65
N ARG A 90 5.35 -13.81 1.56
CA ARG A 90 5.08 -14.09 2.97
C ARG A 90 3.71 -14.74 3.18
N SER A 91 2.70 -14.35 2.38
CA SER A 91 1.37 -14.98 2.45
C SER A 91 1.37 -16.44 2.03
N ILE A 92 2.26 -16.82 1.11
CA ILE A 92 2.42 -18.22 0.67
C ILE A 92 3.06 -19.05 1.80
N SER A 93 4.02 -18.47 2.54
CA SER A 93 4.70 -19.16 3.63
C SER A 93 3.91 -19.20 4.93
N ASP A 94 3.14 -18.15 5.25
CA ASP A 94 2.30 -18.05 6.44
C ASP A 94 0.96 -17.36 6.14
N PRO A 95 0.00 -18.08 5.53
CA PRO A 95 -1.31 -17.54 5.21
C PRO A 95 -2.13 -17.14 6.46
N THR A 96 -1.88 -17.78 7.60
CA THR A 96 -2.63 -17.53 8.84
C THR A 96 -2.40 -16.12 9.37
N ALA A 97 -1.17 -15.60 9.31
CA ALA A 97 -0.88 -14.22 9.70
C ALA A 97 -1.71 -13.20 8.90
N PHE A 98 -1.95 -13.49 7.61
CA PHE A 98 -2.75 -12.64 6.72
C PHE A 98 -4.24 -12.67 7.08
N VAL A 99 -4.78 -13.83 7.43
CA VAL A 99 -6.17 -13.95 7.91
C VAL A 99 -6.34 -13.18 9.22
N ILE A 100 -5.43 -13.37 10.18
CA ILE A 100 -5.51 -12.71 11.49
C ILE A 100 -5.41 -11.17 11.32
N THR A 101 -4.43 -10.68 10.59
CA THR A 101 -4.23 -9.23 10.44
C THR A 101 -5.28 -8.60 9.54
N ASN A 102 -5.44 -9.12 8.32
CA ASN A 102 -6.25 -8.45 7.31
C ASN A 102 -7.75 -8.66 7.52
N VAL A 103 -8.17 -9.83 8.00
CA VAL A 103 -9.60 -10.13 8.19
C VAL A 103 -10.03 -9.82 9.62
N ILE A 104 -9.41 -10.47 10.61
CA ILE A 104 -9.83 -10.28 12.02
C ILE A 104 -9.54 -8.86 12.49
N GLY A 105 -8.37 -8.29 12.15
CA GLY A 105 -8.04 -6.90 12.46
C GLY A 105 -9.04 -5.91 11.88
N THR A 106 -9.46 -6.09 10.60
CA THR A 106 -10.50 -5.27 9.98
C THR A 106 -11.84 -5.40 10.71
N VAL A 107 -12.25 -6.63 11.05
CA VAL A 107 -13.51 -6.88 11.79
C VAL A 107 -13.47 -6.25 13.18
N ASN A 108 -12.34 -6.30 13.90
CA ASN A 108 -12.19 -5.64 15.19
C ASN A 108 -12.40 -4.13 15.10
N LEU A 109 -11.79 -3.47 14.11
CA LEU A 109 -11.99 -2.03 13.86
C LEU A 109 -13.44 -1.69 13.50
N LEU A 110 -14.07 -2.50 12.63
CA LEU A 110 -15.48 -2.34 12.26
C LEU A 110 -16.41 -2.50 13.46
N ASN A 111 -16.16 -3.49 14.32
CA ASN A 111 -16.92 -3.70 15.55
C ASN A 111 -16.75 -2.54 16.53
N ALA A 112 -15.53 -2.07 16.74
CA ALA A 112 -15.26 -0.93 17.62
C ALA A 112 -15.95 0.34 17.08
N ALA A 113 -15.83 0.62 15.79
CA ALA A 113 -16.51 1.75 15.15
C ALA A 113 -18.05 1.65 15.32
N ARG A 114 -18.64 0.49 15.03
CA ARG A 114 -20.07 0.26 15.19
C ARG A 114 -20.56 0.48 16.64
N GLU A 115 -19.83 -0.05 17.61
CA GLU A 115 -20.19 0.06 19.04
C GLU A 115 -20.19 1.52 19.50
N TYR A 116 -19.17 2.29 19.12
CA TYR A 116 -19.03 3.67 19.61
C TYR A 116 -19.76 4.72 18.76
N TRP A 117 -20.04 4.42 17.49
CA TRP A 117 -20.90 5.29 16.66
C TRP A 117 -22.38 5.03 16.89
N LYS A 118 -22.77 3.88 17.49
CA LYS A 118 -24.12 3.56 17.97
C LYS A 118 -25.24 3.80 16.96
N GLY A 119 -24.99 3.59 15.69
CA GLY A 119 -25.96 3.83 14.61
C GLY A 119 -26.08 5.30 14.18
N ASP A 120 -25.43 6.24 14.85
CA ASP A 120 -25.27 7.63 14.40
C ASP A 120 -24.07 7.72 13.46
N TYR A 121 -24.32 7.44 12.18
CA TYR A 121 -23.30 7.46 11.14
C TYR A 121 -23.24 8.81 10.39
N ASP A 122 -24.06 9.80 10.77
CA ASP A 122 -23.95 11.14 10.22
C ASP A 122 -22.56 11.72 10.50
N LYS A 123 -21.85 12.09 9.42
CA LYS A 123 -20.45 12.60 9.47
C LYS A 123 -19.40 11.62 9.99
N LYS A 124 -19.75 10.36 10.19
CA LYS A 124 -18.81 9.27 10.49
C LYS A 124 -18.44 8.56 9.19
N ARG A 125 -17.21 8.01 9.08
CA ARG A 125 -16.79 7.26 7.90
C ARG A 125 -15.75 6.20 8.21
N PHE A 126 -15.97 4.99 7.70
CA PHE A 126 -14.97 3.93 7.67
C PHE A 126 -14.46 3.76 6.23
N TYR A 127 -13.23 4.18 5.96
CA TYR A 127 -12.60 4.04 4.65
C TYR A 127 -11.58 2.91 4.68
N HIS A 128 -11.78 1.90 3.85
CA HIS A 128 -10.91 0.73 3.72
C HIS A 128 -10.10 0.80 2.43
N VAL A 129 -8.76 0.70 2.56
CA VAL A 129 -7.85 0.67 1.42
C VAL A 129 -7.51 -0.79 1.10
N SER A 130 -7.84 -1.22 -0.12
CA SER A 130 -7.64 -2.56 -0.66
C SER A 130 -6.69 -2.55 -1.87
N THR A 131 -6.71 -3.58 -2.68
CA THR A 131 -5.81 -3.83 -3.81
C THR A 131 -6.56 -4.34 -5.02
N ASP A 132 -6.05 -4.10 -6.22
CA ASP A 132 -6.56 -4.68 -7.47
C ASP A 132 -6.35 -6.20 -7.57
N GLU A 133 -5.44 -6.77 -6.78
CA GLU A 133 -5.21 -8.22 -6.74
C GLU A 133 -6.44 -9.02 -6.29
N VAL A 134 -7.47 -8.39 -5.71
CA VAL A 134 -8.74 -9.03 -5.36
C VAL A 134 -9.55 -9.45 -6.59
N TYR A 135 -9.30 -8.83 -7.75
CA TYR A 135 -10.02 -9.12 -8.99
C TYR A 135 -9.49 -10.36 -9.74
N GLY A 136 -8.31 -10.85 -9.38
CA GLY A 136 -7.66 -11.98 -10.06
C GLY A 136 -6.75 -11.53 -11.20
N ALA A 137 -6.58 -12.37 -12.23
CA ALA A 137 -5.69 -12.13 -13.35
C ALA A 137 -6.43 -11.72 -14.62
N LEU A 138 -5.89 -10.77 -15.37
CA LEU A 138 -6.31 -10.45 -16.74
C LEU A 138 -5.50 -11.24 -17.77
N GLY A 139 -6.12 -11.47 -18.94
CA GLY A 139 -5.40 -11.83 -20.16
C GLY A 139 -4.66 -10.64 -20.78
N GLU A 140 -4.46 -10.69 -22.09
CA GLU A 140 -3.74 -9.64 -22.83
C GLU A 140 -4.49 -8.31 -22.88
N GLU A 141 -5.81 -8.34 -22.82
CA GLU A 141 -6.69 -7.18 -22.96
C GLU A 141 -7.64 -7.02 -21.77
N GLY A 142 -8.31 -5.87 -21.71
CA GLY A 142 -9.29 -5.52 -20.68
C GLY A 142 -8.70 -4.83 -19.47
N MET A 143 -9.60 -4.34 -18.60
CA MET A 143 -9.28 -3.71 -17.32
C MET A 143 -10.30 -4.11 -16.27
N PHE A 144 -9.88 -4.20 -15.02
CA PHE A 144 -10.78 -4.38 -13.90
C PHE A 144 -11.56 -3.09 -13.61
N THR A 145 -12.86 -3.21 -13.50
CA THR A 145 -13.77 -2.14 -13.05
C THR A 145 -14.25 -2.43 -11.63
N GLU A 146 -14.90 -1.48 -10.98
CA GLU A 146 -15.45 -1.66 -9.63
C GLU A 146 -16.59 -2.69 -9.57
N THR A 147 -17.12 -3.11 -10.73
CA THR A 147 -18.15 -4.16 -10.87
C THR A 147 -17.59 -5.52 -11.26
N THR A 148 -16.29 -5.62 -11.49
CA THR A 148 -15.64 -6.90 -11.75
C THR A 148 -15.75 -7.81 -10.53
N ALA A 149 -16.16 -9.07 -10.76
CA ALA A 149 -16.23 -10.06 -9.68
C ALA A 149 -14.82 -10.34 -9.11
N TYR A 150 -14.75 -10.57 -7.80
CA TYR A 150 -13.50 -10.94 -7.14
C TYR A 150 -13.14 -12.40 -7.45
N ASP A 151 -11.89 -12.63 -7.82
CA ASP A 151 -11.31 -13.95 -8.10
C ASP A 151 -9.84 -14.02 -7.62
N PRO A 152 -9.59 -13.88 -6.31
CA PRO A 152 -8.22 -13.77 -5.77
C PRO A 152 -7.46 -15.09 -5.85
N HIS A 153 -6.19 -15.07 -6.31
CA HIS A 153 -5.37 -16.28 -6.52
C HIS A 153 -4.25 -16.46 -5.48
N SER A 154 -4.03 -15.52 -4.57
CA SER A 154 -3.04 -15.64 -3.51
C SER A 154 -3.68 -15.57 -2.12
N PRO A 155 -3.03 -16.12 -1.05
CA PRO A 155 -3.53 -15.94 0.31
C PRO A 155 -3.64 -14.47 0.73
N TYR A 156 -2.74 -13.60 0.25
CA TYR A 156 -2.83 -12.16 0.44
C TYR A 156 -4.10 -11.58 -0.19
N SER A 157 -4.28 -11.77 -1.50
CA SER A 157 -5.45 -11.23 -2.21
C SER A 157 -6.77 -11.80 -1.69
N ALA A 158 -6.79 -13.09 -1.31
CA ALA A 158 -7.95 -13.71 -0.67
C ALA A 158 -8.28 -13.07 0.69
N SER A 159 -7.27 -12.74 1.50
CA SER A 159 -7.47 -12.05 2.79
C SER A 159 -8.00 -10.62 2.59
N LYS A 160 -7.52 -9.90 1.57
CA LYS A 160 -8.01 -8.56 1.22
C LYS A 160 -9.44 -8.61 0.68
N ALA A 161 -9.74 -9.53 -0.23
CA ALA A 161 -11.11 -9.75 -0.73
C ALA A 161 -12.08 -10.06 0.43
N SER A 162 -11.65 -10.88 1.39
CA SER A 162 -12.45 -11.19 2.58
C SER A 162 -12.72 -9.94 3.41
N SER A 163 -11.72 -9.10 3.68
CA SER A 163 -11.92 -7.84 4.42
C SER A 163 -12.83 -6.86 3.68
N ASP A 164 -12.72 -6.75 2.36
CA ASP A 164 -13.61 -5.93 1.54
C ASP A 164 -15.08 -6.39 1.67
N HIS A 165 -15.31 -7.69 1.65
CA HIS A 165 -16.66 -8.25 1.86
C HIS A 165 -17.21 -7.95 3.25
N PHE A 166 -16.39 -7.99 4.32
CA PHE A 166 -16.82 -7.57 5.64
C PHE A 166 -17.17 -6.08 5.69
N VAL A 167 -16.38 -5.21 5.07
CA VAL A 167 -16.66 -3.77 5.01
C VAL A 167 -18.01 -3.51 4.30
N ARG A 168 -18.27 -4.17 3.16
CA ARG A 168 -19.57 -4.09 2.45
C ARG A 168 -20.71 -4.62 3.32
N ALA A 169 -20.52 -5.77 3.97
CA ALA A 169 -21.53 -6.35 4.85
C ALA A 169 -21.90 -5.43 6.01
N TYR A 170 -20.93 -4.68 6.58
CA TYR A 170 -21.21 -3.70 7.64
C TYR A 170 -22.00 -2.50 7.10
N HIS A 171 -21.74 -2.06 5.88
CA HIS A 171 -22.57 -1.06 5.21
C HIS A 171 -24.01 -1.58 5.02
N ASP A 172 -24.17 -2.74 4.39
CA ASP A 172 -25.47 -3.28 4.01
C ASP A 172 -26.32 -3.70 5.21
N THR A 173 -25.67 -4.26 6.25
CA THR A 173 -26.38 -4.80 7.42
C THR A 173 -26.69 -3.74 8.48
N TYR A 174 -25.76 -2.81 8.71
CA TYR A 174 -25.84 -1.85 9.80
C TYR A 174 -26.03 -0.40 9.34
N GLY A 175 -25.99 -0.13 8.04
CA GLY A 175 -26.10 1.22 7.48
C GLY A 175 -24.85 2.09 7.75
N MET A 176 -23.72 1.47 8.07
CA MET A 176 -22.49 2.17 8.39
C MET A 176 -21.94 2.88 7.14
N ASP A 177 -21.47 4.12 7.27
CA ASP A 177 -20.83 4.81 6.15
C ASP A 177 -19.45 4.17 5.89
N CYS A 178 -19.43 3.26 4.93
CA CYS A 178 -18.23 2.56 4.50
C CYS A 178 -17.89 2.92 3.05
N VAL A 179 -16.58 3.08 2.78
CA VAL A 179 -16.04 3.30 1.43
C VAL A 179 -14.83 2.39 1.23
N ILE A 180 -14.65 1.87 0.03
CA ILE A 180 -13.53 0.99 -0.33
C ILE A 180 -12.77 1.60 -1.51
N SER A 181 -11.46 1.45 -1.54
CA SER A 181 -10.67 1.66 -2.75
C SER A 181 -9.76 0.48 -3.04
N ASN A 182 -9.65 0.12 -4.32
CA ASN A 182 -8.73 -0.89 -4.83
C ASN A 182 -7.66 -0.17 -5.65
N CYS A 183 -6.40 -0.28 -5.25
CA CYS A 183 -5.31 0.42 -5.92
C CYS A 183 -4.41 -0.53 -6.70
N SER A 184 -3.79 -0.04 -7.77
CA SER A 184 -2.73 -0.70 -8.49
C SER A 184 -1.40 -0.67 -7.72
N ASN A 185 -0.33 -1.23 -8.30
CA ASN A 185 0.99 -1.28 -7.66
C ASN A 185 1.54 0.11 -7.39
N ASN A 186 1.92 0.37 -6.15
CA ASN A 186 2.47 1.66 -5.76
C ASN A 186 3.99 1.70 -5.86
N TYR A 187 4.55 2.87 -6.18
CA TYR A 187 5.98 3.15 -6.13
C TYR A 187 6.26 4.56 -5.61
N GLY A 188 7.46 4.80 -5.11
CA GLY A 188 7.87 6.09 -4.55
C GLY A 188 8.78 5.96 -3.34
N SER A 189 8.94 7.07 -2.60
CA SER A 189 9.74 7.15 -1.39
C SER A 189 9.18 6.31 -0.24
N HIS A 190 10.04 5.86 0.68
CA HIS A 190 9.69 5.08 1.88
C HIS A 190 9.12 3.66 1.61
N HIS A 191 9.17 3.15 0.38
CA HIS A 191 8.75 1.79 0.08
C HIS A 191 9.79 0.80 0.58
N PHE A 192 9.36 -0.19 1.38
CA PHE A 192 10.26 -1.16 2.02
C PHE A 192 11.00 -2.01 0.97
N PRO A 193 12.33 -2.23 1.09
CA PRO A 193 13.19 -2.80 0.04
C PRO A 193 13.04 -4.31 -0.17
N GLU A 194 11.93 -4.93 0.22
CA GLU A 194 11.52 -6.27 -0.22
C GLU A 194 10.71 -6.23 -1.52
N LYS A 195 10.23 -5.05 -1.93
CA LYS A 195 9.44 -4.84 -3.14
C LYS A 195 10.33 -4.50 -4.34
N LEU A 196 9.85 -4.81 -5.56
CA LEU A 196 10.63 -4.83 -6.81
C LEU A 196 11.53 -3.61 -7.00
N ILE A 197 10.97 -2.40 -7.00
CA ILE A 197 11.71 -1.18 -7.31
C ILE A 197 12.77 -0.87 -6.24
N PRO A 198 12.43 -0.75 -4.95
CA PRO A 198 13.45 -0.43 -3.95
C PRO A 198 14.46 -1.55 -3.72
N LEU A 199 14.07 -2.81 -3.91
CA LEU A 199 14.99 -3.94 -3.90
C LEU A 199 16.04 -3.81 -5.02
N ALA A 200 15.60 -3.54 -6.25
CA ALA A 200 16.50 -3.38 -7.38
C ALA A 200 17.44 -2.17 -7.20
N ILE A 201 16.93 -1.01 -6.75
CA ILE A 201 17.77 0.16 -6.44
C ILE A 201 18.85 -0.20 -5.41
N ASN A 202 18.47 -0.84 -4.31
CA ASN A 202 19.42 -1.25 -3.26
C ASN A 202 20.46 -2.25 -3.77
N ASN A 203 20.04 -3.22 -4.58
CA ASN A 203 20.95 -4.23 -5.13
C ASN A 203 21.89 -3.62 -6.16
N ILE A 204 21.42 -2.80 -7.10
CA ILE A 204 22.25 -2.12 -8.09
C ILE A 204 23.30 -1.25 -7.38
N LYS A 205 22.87 -0.43 -6.41
CA LYS A 205 23.78 0.42 -5.64
C LYS A 205 24.93 -0.37 -5.01
N ASN A 206 24.64 -1.57 -4.50
CA ASN A 206 25.58 -2.43 -3.81
C ASN A 206 26.23 -3.49 -4.71
N ASN A 207 26.11 -3.41 -6.04
CA ASN A 207 26.62 -4.39 -7.02
C ASN A 207 26.16 -5.83 -6.71
N LYS A 208 24.93 -6.00 -6.25
CA LYS A 208 24.32 -7.29 -5.97
C LYS A 208 23.40 -7.72 -7.13
N PRO A 209 23.15 -9.04 -7.29
CA PRO A 209 22.19 -9.53 -8.29
C PRO A 209 20.80 -8.90 -8.12
N VAL A 210 20.17 -8.55 -9.25
CA VAL A 210 18.80 -8.04 -9.32
C VAL A 210 17.88 -9.20 -9.72
N PRO A 211 17.14 -9.81 -8.77
CA PRO A 211 16.32 -10.97 -9.08
C PRO A 211 15.08 -10.58 -9.89
N VAL A 212 14.85 -11.28 -10.99
CA VAL A 212 13.65 -11.18 -11.83
C VAL A 212 12.95 -12.54 -11.86
N TYR A 213 11.71 -12.58 -11.40
CA TYR A 213 10.91 -13.80 -11.39
C TYR A 213 10.56 -14.26 -12.81
N GLY A 214 10.74 -15.56 -13.09
CA GLY A 214 10.48 -16.15 -14.38
C GLY A 214 11.25 -15.44 -15.49
N LYS A 215 10.55 -14.93 -16.51
CA LYS A 215 11.12 -14.10 -17.58
C LYS A 215 10.89 -12.60 -17.40
N GLY A 216 10.19 -12.20 -16.32
CA GLY A 216 9.80 -10.83 -16.07
C GLY A 216 8.69 -10.29 -16.98
N GLU A 217 7.91 -11.19 -17.59
CA GLU A 217 6.83 -10.83 -18.53
C GLU A 217 5.54 -10.37 -17.86
N ASN A 218 5.44 -10.51 -16.53
CA ASN A 218 4.28 -10.05 -15.77
C ASN A 218 4.11 -8.53 -15.91
N VAL A 219 2.88 -8.11 -16.20
CA VAL A 219 2.52 -6.70 -16.39
C VAL A 219 1.84 -6.15 -15.15
N ARG A 220 2.25 -4.96 -14.72
CA ARG A 220 1.65 -4.24 -13.60
C ARG A 220 1.38 -2.80 -13.98
N ASP A 221 0.26 -2.26 -13.51
CA ASP A 221 -0.01 -0.82 -13.53
C ASP A 221 0.67 -0.16 -12.33
N TRP A 222 1.40 0.94 -12.54
CA TRP A 222 2.20 1.59 -11.52
C TRP A 222 1.66 2.97 -11.16
N LEU A 223 1.36 3.15 -9.88
CA LEU A 223 0.78 4.35 -9.30
C LEU A 223 1.78 5.06 -8.38
N TRP A 224 2.04 6.35 -8.66
CA TRP A 224 2.84 7.19 -7.78
C TRP A 224 2.20 7.33 -6.40
N VAL A 225 2.94 7.06 -5.34
CA VAL A 225 2.39 6.98 -3.97
C VAL A 225 1.74 8.26 -3.47
N GLU A 226 2.26 9.43 -3.89
CA GLU A 226 1.64 10.71 -3.51
C GLU A 226 0.31 10.93 -4.26
N ASP A 227 0.19 10.44 -5.48
CA ASP A 227 -1.07 10.41 -6.22
C ASP A 227 -2.08 9.48 -5.54
N HIS A 228 -1.64 8.34 -5.04
CA HIS A 228 -2.50 7.47 -4.24
C HIS A 228 -2.97 8.16 -2.96
N ALA A 229 -2.07 8.79 -2.20
CA ALA A 229 -2.46 9.55 -1.00
C ALA A 229 -3.44 10.68 -1.34
N ARG A 230 -3.29 11.34 -2.50
CA ARG A 230 -4.23 12.35 -3.00
C ARG A 230 -5.58 11.73 -3.39
N ALA A 231 -5.59 10.55 -4.00
CA ALA A 231 -6.83 9.83 -4.32
C ALA A 231 -7.59 9.46 -3.03
N ILE A 232 -6.89 8.92 -2.03
CA ILE A 232 -7.48 8.60 -0.72
C ILE A 232 -8.11 9.84 -0.09
N ASP A 233 -7.43 10.97 -0.12
CA ASP A 233 -7.93 12.24 0.40
C ASP A 233 -9.22 12.71 -0.33
N VAL A 234 -9.21 12.68 -1.66
CA VAL A 234 -10.36 13.06 -2.49
C VAL A 234 -11.55 12.13 -2.24
N ILE A 235 -11.32 10.81 -2.23
CA ILE A 235 -12.36 9.81 -1.96
C ILE A 235 -12.91 9.97 -0.54
N PHE A 236 -12.04 10.13 0.46
CA PHE A 236 -12.45 10.32 1.86
C PHE A 236 -13.43 11.47 2.04
N HIS A 237 -13.22 12.58 1.35
CA HIS A 237 -14.04 13.78 1.51
C HIS A 237 -15.28 13.83 0.62
N ASN A 238 -15.23 13.21 -0.56
CA ASN A 238 -16.23 13.48 -1.60
C ASN A 238 -17.02 12.25 -2.07
N SER A 239 -16.64 11.04 -1.68
CA SER A 239 -17.34 9.84 -2.10
C SER A 239 -18.70 9.67 -1.43
N LYS A 240 -19.58 8.95 -2.09
CA LYS A 240 -20.85 8.50 -1.49
C LYS A 240 -20.58 7.29 -0.59
N THR A 241 -21.43 7.12 0.41
CA THR A 241 -21.41 5.92 1.27
C THR A 241 -21.71 4.65 0.45
N GLY A 242 -21.05 3.55 0.76
CA GLY A 242 -21.19 2.27 0.07
C GLY A 242 -20.40 2.16 -1.24
N ASP A 243 -19.79 3.25 -1.71
CA ASP A 243 -19.04 3.24 -2.97
C ASP A 243 -17.70 2.50 -2.88
N THR A 244 -17.31 1.93 -4.00
CA THR A 244 -15.96 1.41 -4.26
C THR A 244 -15.34 2.24 -5.39
N TYR A 245 -14.05 2.55 -5.28
CA TYR A 245 -13.27 3.26 -6.30
C TYR A 245 -11.99 2.51 -6.65
N ASN A 246 -11.73 2.37 -7.93
CA ASN A 246 -10.45 1.92 -8.45
C ASN A 246 -9.49 3.10 -8.57
N ILE A 247 -8.22 2.90 -8.16
CA ILE A 247 -7.17 3.92 -8.22
C ILE A 247 -6.00 3.35 -9.03
N GLY A 248 -5.88 3.73 -10.29
CA GLY A 248 -4.85 3.26 -11.22
C GLY A 248 -3.94 4.38 -11.71
N GLY A 249 -2.71 4.02 -12.06
CA GLY A 249 -1.72 4.94 -12.59
C GLY A 249 -1.80 5.14 -14.10
N HIS A 250 -2.50 4.25 -14.82
CA HIS A 250 -2.49 4.13 -16.28
C HIS A 250 -1.07 3.96 -16.85
N ASN A 251 -0.21 3.26 -16.13
CA ASN A 251 1.19 3.04 -16.44
C ASN A 251 1.49 1.53 -16.40
N GLU A 252 1.07 0.80 -17.41
CA GLU A 252 1.33 -0.63 -17.52
C GLU A 252 2.76 -0.90 -18.03
N TRP A 253 3.52 -1.65 -17.22
CA TRP A 253 4.90 -2.04 -17.55
C TRP A 253 5.11 -3.52 -17.32
N LYS A 254 5.83 -4.20 -18.22
CA LYS A 254 6.42 -5.49 -17.93
C LYS A 254 7.52 -5.32 -16.90
N ASN A 255 7.62 -6.26 -15.96
CA ASN A 255 8.64 -6.20 -14.91
C ASN A 255 10.06 -6.09 -15.50
N ILE A 256 10.36 -6.82 -16.59
CA ILE A 256 11.68 -6.78 -17.22
C ILE A 256 11.97 -5.42 -17.87
N ASP A 257 10.98 -4.79 -18.50
CA ASP A 257 11.15 -3.49 -19.15
C ASP A 257 11.37 -2.39 -18.09
N LEU A 258 10.61 -2.46 -16.99
CA LEU A 258 10.79 -1.60 -15.82
C LEU A 258 12.21 -1.74 -15.24
N ILE A 259 12.69 -2.96 -15.05
CA ILE A 259 14.03 -3.20 -14.48
C ILE A 259 15.12 -2.69 -15.43
N ASN A 260 14.97 -2.86 -16.74
CA ASN A 260 15.94 -2.30 -17.71
C ASN A 260 15.94 -0.77 -17.66
N LEU A 261 14.78 -0.12 -17.60
CA LEU A 261 14.68 1.33 -17.43
C LEU A 261 15.35 1.78 -16.12
N LEU A 262 15.08 1.08 -15.02
CA LEU A 262 15.69 1.36 -13.73
C LEU A 262 17.22 1.22 -13.77
N CYS A 263 17.76 0.18 -14.42
CA CYS A 263 19.19 0.00 -14.62
C CYS A 263 19.81 1.18 -15.38
N SER A 264 19.16 1.64 -16.47
CA SER A 264 19.63 2.80 -17.23
C SER A 264 19.64 4.09 -16.41
N ILE A 265 18.60 4.34 -15.61
CA ILE A 265 18.54 5.49 -14.69
C ILE A 265 19.66 5.38 -13.63
N MET A 266 19.86 4.21 -13.06
CA MET A 266 20.90 3.98 -12.06
C MET A 266 22.31 4.15 -12.64
N ASP A 267 22.59 3.69 -13.85
CA ASP A 267 23.87 3.91 -14.52
C ASP A 267 24.17 5.41 -14.66
N GLN A 268 23.20 6.20 -15.12
CA GLN A 268 23.34 7.65 -15.22
C GLN A 268 23.58 8.32 -13.85
N LYS A 269 22.82 7.94 -12.82
CA LYS A 269 22.91 8.56 -11.48
C LYS A 269 24.20 8.17 -10.74
N LEU A 270 24.73 6.98 -10.99
CA LEU A 270 25.96 6.48 -10.37
C LEU A 270 27.23 6.75 -11.20
N GLY A 271 27.08 7.36 -12.40
CA GLY A 271 28.22 7.63 -13.30
C GLY A 271 28.85 6.35 -13.87
N ARG A 272 28.04 5.32 -14.11
CA ARG A 272 28.47 4.05 -14.70
C ARG A 272 28.37 4.10 -16.22
N GLU A 273 29.02 3.15 -16.89
CA GLU A 273 28.81 2.93 -18.33
C GLU A 273 27.40 2.43 -18.60
N GLU A 274 26.84 2.79 -19.74
CA GLU A 274 25.51 2.34 -20.15
C GLU A 274 25.44 0.80 -20.24
N GLY A 275 24.43 0.21 -19.58
CA GLY A 275 24.23 -1.23 -19.51
C GLY A 275 25.07 -1.96 -18.44
N GLU A 276 25.85 -1.25 -17.62
CA GLU A 276 26.62 -1.85 -16.54
C GLU A 276 25.70 -2.47 -15.49
N SER A 277 24.69 -1.74 -15.02
CA SER A 277 23.72 -2.24 -14.03
C SER A 277 22.84 -3.36 -14.58
N ALA A 278 22.57 -3.38 -15.89
CA ALA A 278 21.79 -4.45 -16.51
C ALA A 278 22.48 -5.83 -16.44
N LYS A 279 23.80 -5.87 -16.31
CA LYS A 279 24.57 -7.12 -16.11
C LYS A 279 24.27 -7.81 -14.77
N LEU A 280 23.68 -7.09 -13.83
CA LEU A 280 23.28 -7.62 -12.51
C LEU A 280 21.95 -8.36 -12.55
N ILE A 281 21.16 -8.27 -13.63
CA ILE A 281 19.88 -8.95 -13.76
C ILE A 281 20.09 -10.46 -13.69
N THR A 282 19.36 -11.11 -12.80
CA THR A 282 19.42 -12.57 -12.60
C THR A 282 18.00 -13.13 -12.58
N TYR A 283 17.73 -14.06 -13.48
CA TYR A 283 16.42 -14.71 -13.53
C TYR A 283 16.33 -15.81 -12.46
N VAL A 284 15.25 -15.77 -11.68
CA VAL A 284 14.98 -16.74 -10.61
C VAL A 284 13.68 -17.52 -10.90
N THR A 285 13.48 -18.63 -10.21
CA THR A 285 12.25 -19.42 -10.33
C THR A 285 11.03 -18.54 -10.07
N ASP A 286 10.02 -18.66 -10.95
CA ASP A 286 8.80 -17.86 -10.81
C ASP A 286 8.00 -18.24 -9.57
N ARG A 287 7.22 -17.32 -9.10
CA ARG A 287 6.33 -17.43 -7.95
C ARG A 287 5.15 -18.36 -8.29
N ALA A 288 4.74 -19.19 -7.34
CA ALA A 288 3.52 -19.99 -7.49
C ALA A 288 2.28 -19.08 -7.54
N GLY A 289 1.38 -19.31 -8.51
CA GLY A 289 0.18 -18.49 -8.68
C GLY A 289 0.47 -17.03 -9.08
N HIS A 290 1.53 -16.81 -9.85
CA HIS A 290 1.91 -15.47 -10.27
C HIS A 290 1.03 -14.99 -11.42
N ASP A 291 0.08 -14.13 -11.15
CA ASP A 291 -0.83 -13.55 -12.14
C ASP A 291 -0.07 -12.80 -13.23
N LEU A 292 -0.51 -12.99 -14.48
CA LEU A 292 0.18 -12.46 -15.66
C LEU A 292 0.06 -10.92 -15.72
N ARG A 293 -1.16 -10.38 -15.59
CA ARG A 293 -1.40 -8.95 -15.80
C ARG A 293 -2.46 -8.42 -14.85
N TYR A 294 -2.16 -7.25 -14.30
CA TYR A 294 -3.12 -6.39 -13.61
C TYR A 294 -3.21 -5.06 -14.35
N ALA A 295 -4.45 -4.66 -14.65
CA ALA A 295 -4.75 -3.32 -15.17
C ALA A 295 -6.11 -2.90 -14.62
N ILE A 296 -6.18 -1.67 -14.14
CA ILE A 296 -7.35 -1.17 -13.40
C ILE A 296 -7.92 0.06 -14.09
N ASP A 297 -9.25 0.10 -14.24
CA ASP A 297 -9.96 1.26 -14.77
C ASP A 297 -10.33 2.21 -13.63
N SER A 298 -9.72 3.38 -13.60
CA SER A 298 -9.99 4.45 -12.64
C SER A 298 -10.95 5.53 -13.18
N SER A 299 -11.64 5.28 -14.27
CA SER A 299 -12.56 6.26 -14.92
C SER A 299 -13.66 6.74 -13.99
N LYS A 300 -14.15 5.88 -13.08
CA LYS A 300 -15.14 6.29 -12.08
C LYS A 300 -14.60 7.41 -11.18
N LEU A 301 -13.40 7.22 -10.65
CA LEU A 301 -12.74 8.21 -9.81
C LEU A 301 -12.49 9.53 -10.56
N GLN A 302 -12.03 9.43 -11.80
CA GLN A 302 -11.78 10.60 -12.67
C GLN A 302 -13.07 11.38 -12.93
N ASN A 303 -14.12 10.68 -13.38
CA ASN A 303 -15.36 11.31 -13.82
C ASN A 303 -16.21 11.85 -12.66
N GLN A 304 -16.18 11.21 -11.50
CA GLN A 304 -17.01 11.59 -10.36
C GLN A 304 -16.33 12.53 -9.37
N LEU A 305 -15.00 12.44 -9.23
CA LEU A 305 -14.26 13.14 -8.21
C LEU A 305 -13.08 13.99 -8.76
N ASP A 306 -13.01 14.19 -10.07
CA ASP A 306 -12.00 15.03 -10.76
C ASP A 306 -10.53 14.67 -10.39
N TRP A 307 -10.27 13.40 -10.07
CA TRP A 307 -8.92 12.96 -9.76
C TRP A 307 -8.28 12.29 -11.00
N VAL A 308 -7.06 12.68 -11.30
CA VAL A 308 -6.21 12.05 -12.33
C VAL A 308 -4.79 11.86 -11.79
N PRO A 309 -4.03 10.84 -12.23
CA PRO A 309 -2.60 10.75 -11.92
C PRO A 309 -1.87 12.03 -12.35
N SER A 310 -0.92 12.49 -11.54
CA SER A 310 -0.18 13.74 -11.82
C SER A 310 1.16 13.51 -12.48
N LEU A 311 1.63 12.25 -12.53
CA LEU A 311 2.99 11.92 -12.92
C LEU A 311 3.02 10.72 -13.86
N GLN A 312 3.83 10.82 -14.92
CA GLN A 312 4.16 9.67 -15.75
C GLN A 312 5.17 8.77 -15.03
N PHE A 313 5.15 7.47 -15.35
CA PHE A 313 5.95 6.48 -14.63
C PHE A 313 7.44 6.77 -14.67
N GLU A 314 7.99 7.10 -15.87
CA GLU A 314 9.41 7.35 -16.07
C GLU A 314 9.91 8.51 -15.21
N GLU A 315 9.15 9.61 -15.17
CA GLU A 315 9.49 10.77 -14.34
C GLU A 315 9.42 10.41 -12.83
N GLY A 316 8.39 9.69 -12.44
CA GLY A 316 8.23 9.21 -11.07
C GLY A 316 9.33 8.25 -10.64
N LEU A 317 9.78 7.38 -11.56
CA LEU A 317 10.87 6.44 -11.28
C LEU A 317 12.20 7.18 -11.04
N VAL A 318 12.51 8.22 -11.83
CA VAL A 318 13.68 9.08 -11.59
C VAL A 318 13.60 9.73 -10.21
N LYS A 319 12.46 10.31 -9.83
CA LYS A 319 12.26 10.88 -8.48
C LYS A 319 12.44 9.84 -7.36
N THR A 320 11.95 8.62 -7.61
CA THR A 320 12.11 7.51 -6.67
C THR A 320 13.58 7.16 -6.48
N VAL A 321 14.33 6.98 -7.56
CA VAL A 321 15.78 6.69 -7.52
C VAL A 321 16.51 7.81 -6.77
N ASP A 322 16.25 9.07 -7.13
CA ASP A 322 16.89 10.22 -6.47
C ASP A 322 16.63 10.22 -4.96
N TRP A 323 15.40 9.93 -4.55
CA TRP A 323 15.08 9.85 -3.13
C TRP A 323 15.89 8.76 -2.40
N TYR A 324 15.98 7.54 -2.93
CA TYR A 324 16.76 6.45 -2.31
C TYR A 324 18.27 6.75 -2.26
N LEU A 325 18.81 7.40 -3.27
CA LEU A 325 20.22 7.78 -3.28
C LEU A 325 20.54 8.92 -2.31
N GLN A 326 19.58 9.81 -2.03
CA GLN A 326 19.73 10.91 -1.06
C GLN A 326 19.39 10.51 0.38
N ASN A 327 18.71 9.39 0.61
CA ASN A 327 18.28 8.92 1.93
C ASN A 327 18.93 7.58 2.30
N GLU A 328 20.26 7.53 2.21
CA GLU A 328 21.05 6.33 2.50
C GLU A 328 20.90 5.86 3.94
N ASP A 329 20.86 6.77 4.90
CA ASP A 329 20.70 6.44 6.32
C ASP A 329 19.37 5.73 6.58
N TRP A 330 18.30 6.20 5.94
CA TRP A 330 17.00 5.53 6.00
C TRP A 330 17.08 4.12 5.40
N LEU A 331 17.67 3.99 4.21
CA LEU A 331 17.80 2.71 3.51
C LEU A 331 18.64 1.72 4.34
N ASN A 332 19.76 2.16 4.90
CA ASN A 332 20.63 1.34 5.76
C ASN A 332 19.91 0.89 7.03
N ASN A 333 19.09 1.77 7.62
CA ASN A 333 18.30 1.43 8.81
C ASN A 333 17.30 0.30 8.50
N VAL A 334 16.50 0.44 7.45
CA VAL A 334 15.44 -0.55 7.10
C VAL A 334 16.01 -1.86 6.52
N THR A 335 17.23 -1.85 5.98
CA THR A 335 17.92 -3.05 5.46
C THR A 335 18.81 -3.75 6.49
N SER A 336 18.84 -3.28 7.74
CA SER A 336 19.59 -3.92 8.84
C SER A 336 18.77 -5.04 9.52
N GLY A 337 19.44 -5.84 10.31
CA GLY A 337 18.79 -6.83 11.18
C GLY A 337 17.97 -7.89 10.44
N ASN A 338 16.70 -8.01 10.79
CA ASN A 338 15.79 -9.04 10.26
C ASN A 338 15.61 -9.03 8.73
N TYR A 339 15.83 -7.89 8.07
CA TYR A 339 15.80 -7.81 6.61
C TYR A 339 16.87 -8.69 5.97
N GLN A 340 18.10 -8.70 6.51
CA GLN A 340 19.19 -9.51 5.95
C GLN A 340 18.86 -11.00 5.99
N SER A 341 18.33 -11.48 7.12
CA SER A 341 17.90 -12.87 7.26
C SER A 341 16.78 -13.24 6.27
N TYR A 342 15.82 -12.35 6.08
CA TYR A 342 14.75 -12.54 5.09
C TYR A 342 15.31 -12.58 3.65
N TYR A 343 16.22 -11.64 3.30
CA TYR A 343 16.84 -11.57 1.98
C TYR A 343 17.61 -12.86 1.65
N GLU A 344 18.41 -13.37 2.60
CA GLU A 344 19.17 -14.61 2.44
C GLU A 344 18.26 -15.81 2.21
N GLN A 345 17.17 -15.96 2.98
CA GLN A 345 16.21 -17.04 2.81
C GLN A 345 15.49 -16.98 1.45
N GLN A 346 15.15 -15.78 0.99
CA GLN A 346 14.37 -15.60 -0.22
C GLN A 346 15.19 -15.74 -1.51
N TYR A 347 16.44 -15.30 -1.52
CA TYR A 347 17.21 -15.15 -2.76
C TYR A 347 18.50 -15.96 -2.83
N ASN A 348 19.13 -16.31 -1.71
CA ASN A 348 20.40 -17.05 -1.73
C ASN A 348 20.21 -18.58 -1.71
N ASN A 349 18.99 -19.08 -1.42
CA ASN A 349 18.67 -20.51 -1.35
C ASN A 349 17.76 -20.94 -2.50
N LYS A 350 17.60 -20.14 -3.54
CA LYS A 350 16.84 -20.46 -4.78
C LYS A 350 17.81 -20.42 -5.99
#